data_099a730472ade2d0994fae732e213ecb
#
_entry.id   099a730472ade2d0994fae732e213ecb
#
_cell.length_a   1.000
_cell.length_b   1.000
_cell.length_c   1.000
_cell.angle_alpha   90.00
_cell.angle_beta   90.00
_cell.angle_gamma   90.00
#
_symmetry.space_group_name_H-M   'P 1'
#
loop_
_entity.id
_entity.type
_entity.pdbx_description
1 polymer ?
#
loop_
_entity_poly.entity_id
_entity_poly.type
_entity_poly.pdbx_seq_one_letter_code
_entity_poly.pdbx_strand_id
1 'polypeptide(L)'
;MSAGPHRTVTELPVAEGWDFGDFPYGLEPLTLPEPPHEPAADVPDVLCAEPAPGGARTSCPRTGPAPGLPELAHQLFWFRWITGHQLTFAIWQLLGHALHQAHARPDPGPSLRAMTDLTRAYTAMLLYTGSCPKDVYSDVIRPSMFLQHRGFSGTWAPDFVPVRRLLRGRKTPWHETPEGGRLADEVRLYHLVHSGVAAKLVPGGRSLLQDTAPTARPHDPRMQALVYDNYFLTLRADVPTAEVVEQLRRRLAAVRLDVSVNGLYPGL
;
A
#
# COMPACT_ATOMS: atom_id res chain seq x y z
N MET A 1 -22.80 29.32 4.58
CA MET A 1 -21.53 28.76 4.13
C MET A 1 -21.83 28.06 2.82
N SER A 2 -21.38 28.60 1.68
CA SER A 2 -21.62 28.04 0.36
C SER A 2 -20.73 26.80 0.21
N ALA A 3 -21.34 25.61 0.00
CA ALA A 3 -20.61 24.43 -0.39
C ALA A 3 -19.90 24.72 -1.72
N GLY A 4 -18.57 24.63 -1.73
CA GLY A 4 -17.79 24.76 -2.97
C GLY A 4 -18.22 23.68 -3.97
N PRO A 5 -18.00 23.91 -5.27
CA PRO A 5 -18.40 22.97 -6.29
C PRO A 5 -17.70 21.61 -6.05
N HIS A 6 -18.50 20.56 -5.88
CA HIS A 6 -18.00 19.20 -5.80
C HIS A 6 -17.23 18.87 -7.09
N ARG A 7 -15.94 18.59 -6.98
CA ARG A 7 -15.15 18.13 -8.11
C ARG A 7 -15.59 16.72 -8.49
N THR A 8 -16.17 16.60 -9.66
CA THR A 8 -16.55 15.29 -10.20
C THR A 8 -15.32 14.66 -10.88
N VAL A 9 -15.13 13.36 -10.69
CA VAL A 9 -14.10 12.61 -11.43
C VAL A 9 -14.48 12.62 -12.91
N THR A 10 -13.62 13.19 -13.76
CA THR A 10 -13.89 13.36 -15.18
C THR A 10 -13.10 12.40 -16.06
N GLU A 11 -11.94 11.92 -15.58
CA GLU A 11 -11.06 11.03 -16.31
C GLU A 11 -10.12 10.26 -15.39
N LEU A 12 -9.62 9.13 -15.85
CA LEU A 12 -8.54 8.40 -15.15
C LEU A 12 -7.20 9.06 -15.48
N PRO A 13 -6.23 9.07 -14.54
CA PRO A 13 -4.93 9.63 -14.78
C PRO A 13 -4.15 8.76 -15.77
N VAL A 14 -3.64 9.38 -16.82
CA VAL A 14 -2.75 8.75 -17.80
C VAL A 14 -1.45 9.54 -17.84
N ALA A 15 -0.35 8.94 -17.45
CA ALA A 15 0.98 9.55 -17.52
C ALA A 15 1.69 9.11 -18.79
N GLU A 16 2.51 9.99 -19.36
CA GLU A 16 3.34 9.65 -20.52
C GLU A 16 4.28 8.47 -20.17
N GLY A 17 4.35 7.47 -21.05
CA GLY A 17 5.12 6.24 -20.83
C GLY A 17 4.51 5.24 -19.85
N TRP A 18 3.32 5.50 -19.35
CA TRP A 18 2.57 4.54 -18.54
C TRP A 18 1.87 3.55 -19.47
N ASP A 19 2.34 2.32 -19.46
CA ASP A 19 1.70 1.22 -20.20
C ASP A 19 0.73 0.50 -19.25
N PHE A 20 -0.54 0.71 -19.50
CA PHE A 20 -1.60 0.03 -18.76
C PHE A 20 -1.86 -1.40 -19.27
N GLY A 21 -1.38 -1.73 -20.47
CA GLY A 21 -1.65 -3.02 -21.09
C GLY A 21 -3.14 -3.36 -21.10
N ASP A 22 -3.45 -4.64 -21.01
CA ASP A 22 -4.83 -5.15 -20.94
C ASP A 22 -5.39 -5.20 -19.51
N PHE A 23 -4.71 -4.58 -18.53
CA PHE A 23 -5.16 -4.60 -17.15
C PHE A 23 -6.37 -3.68 -16.93
N PRO A 24 -7.40 -4.15 -16.22
CA PRO A 24 -8.55 -3.32 -15.88
C PRO A 24 -8.13 -2.05 -15.12
N TYR A 25 -8.82 -0.95 -15.39
CA TYR A 25 -8.62 0.35 -14.73
C TYR A 25 -7.24 0.99 -14.95
N GLY A 26 -6.52 0.61 -16.01
CA GLY A 26 -5.21 1.18 -16.30
C GLY A 26 -4.14 0.85 -15.26
N LEU A 27 -4.17 -0.34 -14.69
CA LEU A 27 -3.21 -0.78 -13.68
C LEU A 27 -2.02 -1.48 -14.33
N GLU A 28 -0.82 -1.02 -13.99
CA GLU A 28 0.43 -1.66 -14.40
C GLU A 28 0.92 -2.61 -13.29
N PRO A 29 1.28 -3.87 -13.61
CA PRO A 29 1.91 -4.75 -12.63
C PRO A 29 3.21 -4.17 -12.10
N LEU A 30 3.42 -4.29 -10.79
CA LEU A 30 4.67 -3.91 -10.14
C LEU A 30 5.59 -5.12 -10.10
N THR A 31 6.86 -4.97 -10.50
CA THR A 31 7.86 -6.02 -10.37
C THR A 31 8.86 -5.64 -9.29
N LEU A 32 8.98 -6.48 -8.26
CA LEU A 32 9.89 -6.28 -7.14
C LEU A 32 10.79 -7.49 -6.93
N PRO A 33 11.99 -7.32 -6.38
CA PRO A 33 12.78 -8.44 -5.90
C PRO A 33 12.12 -9.10 -4.70
N GLU A 34 12.56 -10.31 -4.38
CA GLU A 34 12.22 -10.90 -3.08
C GLU A 34 12.72 -9.97 -1.96
N PRO A 35 11.94 -9.76 -0.90
CA PRO A 35 12.40 -8.98 0.22
C PRO A 35 13.61 -9.66 0.87
N PRO A 36 14.59 -8.87 1.37
CA PRO A 36 15.71 -9.44 2.09
C PRO A 36 15.19 -10.23 3.30
N HIS A 37 15.60 -11.49 3.42
CA HIS A 37 15.25 -12.32 4.57
C HIS A 37 15.89 -11.73 5.84
N GLU A 38 15.06 -11.22 6.76
CA GLU A 38 15.55 -11.08 8.13
C GLU A 38 15.81 -12.49 8.70
N PRO A 39 16.95 -12.71 9.38
CA PRO A 39 17.10 -13.91 10.18
C PRO A 39 15.93 -13.91 11.18
N ALA A 40 15.21 -15.04 11.22
CA ALA A 40 14.04 -15.23 12.05
C ALA A 40 14.39 -14.96 13.52
N ALA A 41 14.02 -13.79 14.02
CA ALA A 41 13.94 -13.57 15.45
C ALA A 41 12.56 -14.07 15.89
N ASP A 42 12.53 -15.01 16.81
CA ASP A 42 11.33 -15.60 17.38
C ASP A 42 10.29 -14.53 17.74
N VAL A 43 9.20 -14.51 16.99
CA VAL A 43 8.00 -13.76 17.35
C VAL A 43 6.86 -14.78 17.38
N PRO A 44 6.19 -14.98 18.51
CA PRO A 44 4.99 -15.79 18.53
C PRO A 44 3.95 -15.11 17.67
N ASP A 45 3.56 -15.80 16.63
CA ASP A 45 2.60 -15.32 15.65
C ASP A 45 1.19 -15.66 16.10
N VAL A 46 0.33 -14.67 16.15
CA VAL A 46 -1.06 -14.83 16.53
C VAL A 46 -1.91 -14.88 15.26
N LEU A 47 -2.32 -16.09 14.91
CA LEU A 47 -3.60 -16.47 14.29
C LEU A 47 -3.93 -16.01 12.85
N CYS A 48 -4.03 -16.98 11.98
CA CYS A 48 -4.53 -16.92 10.61
C CYS A 48 -5.68 -17.91 10.35
N ALA A 49 -6.61 -17.61 9.47
CA ALA A 49 -7.77 -18.43 9.12
C ALA A 49 -7.63 -19.13 7.75
N GLU A 50 -8.28 -20.27 7.57
CA GLU A 50 -8.17 -21.12 6.36
C GLU A 50 -8.86 -20.52 5.13
N PRO A 51 -8.39 -20.82 3.89
CA PRO A 51 -9.02 -20.38 2.66
C PRO A 51 -10.33 -21.10 2.39
N ALA A 52 -11.31 -20.37 1.88
CA ALA A 52 -12.52 -20.95 1.31
C ALA A 52 -12.21 -21.61 -0.05
N PRO A 53 -12.86 -22.73 -0.41
CA PRO A 53 -12.60 -23.41 -1.67
C PRO A 53 -13.04 -22.58 -2.87
N GLY A 54 -12.12 -22.46 -3.82
CA GLY A 54 -12.30 -22.24 -5.24
C GLY A 54 -13.38 -21.25 -5.69
N GLY A 55 -13.05 -19.96 -5.79
CA GLY A 55 -13.78 -19.00 -6.61
C GLY A 55 -13.23 -18.99 -8.04
N ALA A 56 -14.12 -19.21 -9.01
CA ALA A 56 -13.82 -19.27 -10.42
C ALA A 56 -13.12 -18.00 -10.93
N ARG A 57 -12.09 -18.19 -11.75
CA ARG A 57 -11.47 -17.14 -12.57
C ARG A 57 -12.53 -16.52 -13.46
N THR A 58 -12.95 -15.30 -13.14
CA THR A 58 -13.77 -14.50 -14.07
C THR A 58 -12.85 -13.67 -14.93
N SER A 59 -12.55 -14.21 -16.12
CA SER A 59 -12.05 -13.41 -17.22
C SER A 59 -13.23 -12.58 -17.75
N CYS A 60 -13.19 -11.27 -17.61
CA CYS A 60 -14.13 -10.38 -18.27
C CYS A 60 -13.41 -9.53 -19.31
N PRO A 61 -13.55 -9.82 -20.59
CA PRO A 61 -13.43 -8.79 -21.61
C PRO A 61 -14.75 -8.02 -21.61
N ARG A 62 -14.77 -6.80 -21.11
CA ARG A 62 -15.93 -5.93 -21.27
C ARG A 62 -15.66 -4.88 -22.34
N THR A 63 -16.06 -5.18 -23.56
CA THR A 63 -16.53 -4.18 -24.51
C THR A 63 -17.94 -3.75 -24.07
N GLY A 64 -18.02 -2.74 -23.21
CA GLY A 64 -19.28 -2.14 -22.74
C GLY A 64 -19.31 -0.64 -23.04
N PRO A 65 -20.47 0.01 -23.02
CA PRO A 65 -20.59 1.46 -23.14
C PRO A 65 -19.75 2.15 -22.07
N ALA A 66 -19.31 3.40 -22.34
CA ALA A 66 -18.52 4.19 -21.42
C ALA A 66 -19.17 4.22 -20.03
N PRO A 67 -18.37 4.04 -18.95
CA PRO A 67 -18.90 3.95 -17.60
C PRO A 67 -19.61 5.25 -17.19
N GLY A 68 -20.69 5.14 -16.43
CA GLY A 68 -21.39 6.27 -15.83
C GLY A 68 -20.54 6.97 -14.75
N LEU A 69 -20.92 8.20 -14.34
CA LEU A 69 -20.19 8.98 -13.33
C LEU A 69 -19.88 8.22 -12.02
N PRO A 70 -20.82 7.44 -11.40
CA PRO A 70 -20.52 6.64 -10.22
C PRO A 70 -19.45 5.54 -10.49
N GLU A 71 -19.48 4.96 -11.68
CA GLU A 71 -18.53 3.91 -12.09
C GLU A 71 -17.12 4.47 -12.28
N LEU A 72 -16.99 5.69 -12.82
CA LEU A 72 -15.72 6.41 -12.92
C LEU A 72 -15.13 6.70 -11.52
N ALA A 73 -15.96 7.07 -10.55
CA ALA A 73 -15.50 7.27 -9.18
C ALA A 73 -14.97 5.97 -8.56
N HIS A 74 -15.67 4.84 -8.75
CA HIS A 74 -15.21 3.52 -8.29
C HIS A 74 -13.89 3.13 -8.95
N GLN A 75 -13.73 3.36 -10.25
CA GLN A 75 -12.50 3.09 -10.99
C GLN A 75 -11.33 3.93 -10.47
N LEU A 76 -11.55 5.23 -10.24
CA LEU A 76 -10.53 6.11 -9.69
C LEU A 76 -10.05 5.64 -8.32
N PHE A 77 -10.97 5.35 -7.38
CA PHE A 77 -10.57 4.93 -6.05
C PHE A 77 -9.98 3.52 -6.04
N TRP A 78 -10.37 2.66 -6.96
CA TRP A 78 -9.70 1.39 -7.20
C TRP A 78 -8.26 1.60 -7.70
N PHE A 79 -8.05 2.47 -8.68
CA PHE A 79 -6.73 2.88 -9.14
C PHE A 79 -5.87 3.40 -7.98
N ARG A 80 -6.40 4.32 -7.17
CA ARG A 80 -5.70 4.88 -6.01
C ARG A 80 -5.33 3.81 -4.99
N TRP A 81 -6.23 2.88 -4.76
CA TRP A 81 -6.03 1.78 -3.82
C TRP A 81 -4.88 0.88 -4.27
N ILE A 82 -4.91 0.39 -5.48
CA ILE A 82 -3.87 -0.52 -6.00
C ILE A 82 -2.54 0.22 -6.20
N THR A 83 -2.53 1.32 -6.95
CA THR A 83 -1.30 2.07 -7.26
C THR A 83 -0.63 2.62 -6.01
N GLY A 84 -1.39 3.14 -5.06
CA GLY A 84 -0.83 3.64 -3.80
C GLY A 84 -0.22 2.55 -2.93
N HIS A 85 -0.78 1.33 -2.92
CA HIS A 85 -0.16 0.18 -2.26
C HIS A 85 1.09 -0.29 -3.00
N GLN A 86 1.08 -0.35 -4.33
CA GLN A 86 2.27 -0.68 -5.12
C GLN A 86 3.42 0.32 -4.85
N LEU A 87 3.12 1.62 -4.78
CA LEU A 87 4.09 2.64 -4.36
C LEU A 87 4.62 2.38 -2.95
N THR A 88 3.74 2.00 -2.03
CA THR A 88 4.11 1.65 -0.66
C THR A 88 5.09 0.47 -0.61
N PHE A 89 4.88 -0.57 -1.43
CA PHE A 89 5.78 -1.73 -1.48
C PHE A 89 7.16 -1.36 -2.01
N ALA A 90 7.23 -0.58 -3.09
CA ALA A 90 8.50 -0.05 -3.59
C ALA A 90 9.20 0.83 -2.54
N ILE A 91 8.47 1.68 -1.81
CA ILE A 91 9.00 2.47 -0.71
C ILE A 91 9.55 1.57 0.41
N TRP A 92 8.85 0.50 0.80
CA TRP A 92 9.31 -0.43 1.83
C TRP A 92 10.57 -1.20 1.41
N GLN A 93 10.69 -1.59 0.14
CA GLN A 93 11.93 -2.17 -0.41
C GLN A 93 13.12 -1.20 -0.24
N LEU A 94 12.94 0.06 -0.67
CA LEU A 94 13.97 1.08 -0.54
C LEU A 94 14.28 1.43 0.92
N LEU A 95 13.27 1.46 1.78
CA LEU A 95 13.42 1.69 3.22
C LEU A 95 14.18 0.55 3.89
N GLY A 96 13.89 -0.71 3.53
CA GLY A 96 14.62 -1.89 4.00
C GLY A 96 16.08 -1.86 3.57
N HIS A 97 16.35 -1.45 2.32
CA HIS A 97 17.71 -1.27 1.82
C HIS A 97 18.47 -0.16 2.58
N ALA A 98 17.83 1.00 2.80
CA ALA A 98 18.42 2.09 3.57
C ALA A 98 18.68 1.70 5.04
N LEU A 99 17.78 0.92 5.65
CA LEU A 99 17.96 0.38 6.99
C LEU A 99 19.16 -0.56 7.06
N HIS A 100 19.31 -1.47 6.10
CA HIS A 100 20.48 -2.33 6.01
C HIS A 100 21.76 -1.53 5.87
N GLN A 101 21.79 -0.51 4.99
CA GLN A 101 22.95 0.36 4.83
C GLN A 101 23.30 1.14 6.09
N ALA A 102 22.30 1.59 6.86
CA ALA A 102 22.52 2.29 8.13
C ALA A 102 23.24 1.40 9.16
N HIS A 103 22.95 0.10 9.16
CA HIS A 103 23.64 -0.87 10.04
C HIS A 103 25.04 -1.22 9.55
N ALA A 104 25.29 -1.20 8.23
CA ALA A 104 26.55 -1.64 7.63
C ALA A 104 27.62 -0.53 7.57
N ARG A 105 27.22 0.73 7.61
CA ARG A 105 28.14 1.88 7.39
C ARG A 105 28.60 2.51 8.69
N PRO A 106 29.87 2.99 8.77
CA PRO A 106 30.35 3.75 9.93
C PRO A 106 29.59 5.05 10.16
N ASP A 107 29.20 5.76 9.07
CA ASP A 107 28.29 6.93 9.13
C ASP A 107 26.89 6.54 8.64
N PRO A 108 25.91 6.38 9.54
CA PRO A 108 24.53 6.08 9.19
C PRO A 108 23.73 7.32 8.73
N GLY A 109 24.26 8.54 8.90
CA GLY A 109 23.54 9.79 8.67
C GLY A 109 22.84 9.90 7.32
N PRO A 110 23.49 9.63 6.18
CA PRO A 110 22.85 9.64 4.86
C PRO A 110 21.67 8.65 4.76
N SER A 111 21.85 7.44 5.29
CA SER A 111 20.81 6.41 5.30
C SER A 111 19.61 6.80 6.18
N LEU A 112 19.86 7.42 7.35
CA LEU A 112 18.80 7.90 8.23
C LEU A 112 17.96 9.03 7.60
N ARG A 113 18.62 9.94 6.84
CA ARG A 113 17.89 10.96 6.06
C ARG A 113 17.02 10.32 4.98
N ALA A 114 17.57 9.38 4.22
CA ALA A 114 16.79 8.63 3.22
C ALA A 114 15.60 7.90 3.85
N MET A 115 15.79 7.24 5.00
CA MET A 115 14.71 6.56 5.73
C MET A 115 13.64 7.56 6.19
N THR A 116 14.02 8.76 6.64
CA THR A 116 13.08 9.83 7.02
C THR A 116 12.21 10.24 5.83
N ASP A 117 12.84 10.49 4.66
CA ASP A 117 12.13 10.89 3.45
C ASP A 117 11.22 9.76 2.91
N LEU A 118 11.68 8.52 2.94
CA LEU A 118 10.88 7.34 2.56
C LEU A 118 9.70 7.12 3.52
N THR A 119 9.88 7.33 4.82
CA THR A 119 8.77 7.23 5.80
C THR A 119 7.74 8.33 5.55
N ARG A 120 8.17 9.55 5.23
CA ARG A 120 7.29 10.66 4.83
C ARG A 120 6.52 10.33 3.55
N ALA A 121 7.19 9.77 2.53
CA ALA A 121 6.57 9.35 1.29
C ALA A 121 5.52 8.24 1.55
N TYR A 122 5.81 7.28 2.41
CA TYR A 122 4.85 6.27 2.83
C TYR A 122 3.61 6.90 3.50
N THR A 123 3.81 7.87 4.40
CA THR A 123 2.71 8.60 5.05
C THR A 123 1.83 9.32 4.01
N ALA A 124 2.44 9.92 2.97
CA ALA A 124 1.69 10.53 1.88
C ALA A 124 0.86 9.49 1.08
N MET A 125 1.39 8.28 0.86
CA MET A 125 0.64 7.21 0.20
C MET A 125 -0.53 6.71 1.04
N LEU A 126 -0.43 6.71 2.36
CA LEU A 126 -1.58 6.44 3.23
C LEU A 126 -2.71 7.47 3.06
N LEU A 127 -2.37 8.74 2.94
CA LEU A 127 -3.36 9.79 2.67
C LEU A 127 -3.98 9.63 1.28
N TYR A 128 -3.17 9.28 0.29
CA TYR A 128 -3.63 9.06 -1.08
C TYR A 128 -4.60 7.87 -1.18
N THR A 129 -4.24 6.70 -0.67
CA THR A 129 -5.11 5.52 -0.63
C THR A 129 -6.32 5.75 0.28
N GLY A 130 -6.10 6.41 1.42
CA GLY A 130 -7.14 6.77 2.41
C GLY A 130 -8.05 7.92 1.96
N SER A 131 -7.81 8.55 0.81
CA SER A 131 -8.69 9.56 0.22
C SER A 131 -10.02 8.98 -0.26
N CYS A 132 -10.09 7.66 -0.40
CA CYS A 132 -11.31 6.92 -0.76
C CYS A 132 -12.50 7.30 0.15
N PRO A 133 -13.70 7.56 -0.41
CA PRO A 133 -14.92 7.69 0.35
C PRO A 133 -15.26 6.41 1.12
N LYS A 134 -15.94 6.55 2.24
CA LYS A 134 -16.25 5.41 3.13
C LYS A 134 -17.17 4.39 2.47
N ASP A 135 -18.16 4.84 1.69
CA ASP A 135 -19.07 4.01 0.92
C ASP A 135 -18.32 3.19 -0.13
N VAL A 136 -17.46 3.82 -0.94
CA VAL A 136 -16.61 3.10 -1.93
C VAL A 136 -15.69 2.08 -1.23
N TYR A 137 -15.12 2.45 -0.10
CA TYR A 137 -14.32 1.49 0.68
C TYR A 137 -15.16 0.31 1.16
N SER A 138 -16.35 0.56 1.70
CA SER A 138 -17.22 -0.47 2.27
C SER A 138 -17.88 -1.37 1.22
N ASP A 139 -18.22 -0.80 0.05
CA ASP A 139 -19.02 -1.49 -0.96
C ASP A 139 -18.16 -2.12 -2.06
N VAL A 140 -16.92 -1.63 -2.27
CA VAL A 140 -16.03 -2.10 -3.34
C VAL A 140 -14.73 -2.67 -2.78
N ILE A 141 -13.95 -1.87 -2.03
CA ILE A 141 -12.58 -2.23 -1.65
C ILE A 141 -12.58 -3.32 -0.57
N ARG A 142 -13.31 -3.12 0.53
CA ARG A 142 -13.34 -4.09 1.63
C ARG A 142 -13.89 -5.46 1.21
N PRO A 143 -15.00 -5.54 0.44
CA PRO A 143 -15.49 -6.81 -0.09
C PRO A 143 -14.49 -7.50 -1.02
N SER A 144 -13.77 -6.76 -1.87
CA SER A 144 -12.77 -7.34 -2.77
C SER A 144 -11.60 -8.00 -2.01
N MET A 145 -11.14 -7.38 -0.91
CA MET A 145 -10.16 -7.98 0.00
C MET A 145 -10.70 -9.24 0.70
N PHE A 146 -11.94 -9.17 1.19
CA PHE A 146 -12.60 -10.29 1.85
C PHE A 146 -12.78 -11.49 0.93
N LEU A 147 -13.04 -11.27 -0.37
CA LEU A 147 -13.12 -12.33 -1.38
C LEU A 147 -11.79 -13.03 -1.62
N GLN A 148 -10.65 -12.32 -1.46
CA GLN A 148 -9.34 -12.97 -1.49
C GLN A 148 -9.13 -13.84 -0.24
N HIS A 149 -9.43 -13.28 0.91
CA HIS A 149 -9.34 -13.99 2.17
C HIS A 149 -10.05 -13.24 3.30
N ARG A 150 -10.78 -13.95 4.17
CA ARG A 150 -11.53 -13.35 5.30
C ARG A 150 -10.67 -12.52 6.24
N GLY A 151 -9.43 -12.96 6.50
CA GLY A 151 -8.46 -12.28 7.36
C GLY A 151 -7.42 -11.47 6.58
N PHE A 152 -7.73 -11.01 5.36
CA PHE A 152 -6.80 -10.22 4.54
C PHE A 152 -6.23 -9.03 5.33
N SER A 153 -4.90 -8.89 5.32
CA SER A 153 -4.21 -7.91 6.17
C SER A 153 -2.99 -7.32 5.48
N GLY A 154 -2.76 -6.03 5.68
CA GLY A 154 -1.52 -5.36 5.25
C GLY A 154 -0.25 -5.95 5.86
N THR A 155 -0.37 -6.70 6.96
CA THR A 155 0.78 -7.39 7.57
C THR A 155 1.27 -8.59 6.76
N TRP A 156 0.53 -8.99 5.73
CA TRP A 156 0.90 -10.08 4.80
C TRP A 156 1.86 -9.61 3.70
N ALA A 157 2.01 -8.30 3.54
CA ALA A 157 2.96 -7.75 2.58
C ALA A 157 4.38 -8.22 2.92
N PRO A 158 5.05 -8.97 2.01
CA PRO A 158 6.40 -9.45 2.29
C PRO A 158 7.39 -8.30 2.47
N ASP A 159 7.22 -7.20 1.72
CA ASP A 159 8.07 -6.00 1.80
C ASP A 159 7.96 -5.24 3.13
N PHE A 160 6.89 -5.46 3.89
CA PHE A 160 6.72 -4.88 5.23
C PHE A 160 7.59 -5.56 6.28
N VAL A 161 7.96 -6.83 6.09
CA VAL A 161 8.69 -7.62 7.09
C VAL A 161 10.01 -6.96 7.52
N PRO A 162 10.92 -6.55 6.60
CA PRO A 162 12.19 -5.94 6.98
C PRO A 162 12.05 -4.61 7.74
N VAL A 163 10.98 -3.86 7.45
CA VAL A 163 10.77 -2.51 8.01
C VAL A 163 9.79 -2.48 9.17
N ARG A 164 9.18 -3.62 9.51
CA ARG A 164 8.13 -3.75 10.53
C ARG A 164 8.53 -3.18 11.89
N ARG A 165 9.75 -3.49 12.36
CA ARG A 165 10.21 -3.04 13.68
C ARG A 165 10.36 -1.52 13.74
N LEU A 166 10.94 -0.92 12.70
CA LEU A 166 11.09 0.52 12.54
C LEU A 166 9.71 1.19 12.53
N LEU A 167 8.82 0.73 11.64
CA LEU A 167 7.49 1.31 11.47
C LEU A 167 6.54 1.05 12.65
N ARG A 168 6.87 0.13 13.56
CA ARG A 168 6.21 -0.02 14.86
C ARG A 168 6.80 0.88 15.96
N GLY A 169 7.69 1.80 15.62
CA GLY A 169 8.30 2.73 16.56
C GLY A 169 9.27 2.08 17.55
N ARG A 170 9.85 0.92 17.21
CA ARG A 170 10.87 0.30 18.05
C ARG A 170 12.15 1.12 17.99
N LYS A 171 12.80 1.30 19.16
CA LYS A 171 14.05 2.05 19.26
C LYS A 171 15.11 1.46 18.32
N THR A 172 15.75 2.34 17.56
CA THR A 172 16.90 2.01 16.72
C THR A 172 18.20 2.36 17.45
N PRO A 173 19.36 1.83 17.04
CA PRO A 173 20.65 2.21 17.63
C PRO A 173 20.93 3.71 17.57
N TRP A 174 20.32 4.43 16.65
CA TRP A 174 20.54 5.86 16.37
C TRP A 174 19.47 6.78 16.97
N HIS A 175 18.59 6.29 17.84
CA HIS A 175 17.44 7.06 18.31
C HIS A 175 17.82 8.34 19.08
N GLU A 176 19.03 8.42 19.63
CA GLU A 176 19.55 9.59 20.35
C GLU A 176 20.27 10.59 19.44
N THR A 177 20.51 10.24 18.17
CA THR A 177 21.10 11.18 17.22
C THR A 177 20.04 12.14 16.65
N PRO A 178 20.44 13.34 16.18
CA PRO A 178 19.48 14.26 15.55
C PRO A 178 18.73 13.66 14.35
N GLU A 179 19.42 12.87 13.52
CA GLU A 179 18.83 12.15 12.40
C GLU A 179 17.86 11.07 12.85
N GLY A 180 18.22 10.29 13.87
CA GLY A 180 17.36 9.27 14.45
C GLY A 180 16.13 9.87 15.12
N GLY A 181 16.26 11.02 15.76
CA GLY A 181 15.15 11.80 16.29
C GLY A 181 14.15 12.22 15.22
N ARG A 182 14.63 12.78 14.09
CA ARG A 182 13.78 13.15 12.95
C ARG A 182 13.05 11.94 12.36
N LEU A 183 13.72 10.81 12.21
CA LEU A 183 13.11 9.57 11.76
C LEU A 183 12.00 9.10 12.71
N ALA A 184 12.24 9.18 14.02
CA ALA A 184 11.23 8.82 15.03
C ALA A 184 10.01 9.74 14.98
N ASP A 185 10.20 11.03 14.67
CA ASP A 185 9.11 11.99 14.47
C ASP A 185 8.23 11.62 13.27
N GLU A 186 8.84 11.26 12.14
CA GLU A 186 8.11 10.81 10.95
C GLU A 186 7.36 9.49 11.21
N VAL A 187 7.94 8.56 11.96
CA VAL A 187 7.25 7.33 12.37
C VAL A 187 6.04 7.64 13.27
N ARG A 188 6.15 8.62 14.17
CA ARG A 188 4.99 9.06 14.98
C ARG A 188 3.89 9.68 14.11
N LEU A 189 4.27 10.54 13.14
CA LEU A 189 3.33 11.13 12.18
C LEU A 189 2.63 10.04 11.36
N TYR A 190 3.38 9.08 10.87
CA TYR A 190 2.82 7.90 10.19
C TYR A 190 1.73 7.21 11.04
N HIS A 191 1.98 6.96 12.32
CA HIS A 191 1.00 6.33 13.21
C HIS A 191 -0.27 7.16 13.37
N LEU A 192 -0.15 8.48 13.49
CA LEU A 192 -1.30 9.38 13.58
C LEU A 192 -2.14 9.33 12.30
N VAL A 193 -1.49 9.44 11.14
CA VAL A 193 -2.17 9.39 9.85
C VAL A 193 -2.83 8.03 9.61
N HIS A 194 -2.11 6.94 9.87
CA HIS A 194 -2.66 5.57 9.73
C HIS A 194 -3.90 5.38 10.60
N SER A 195 -3.84 5.81 11.86
CA SER A 195 -4.99 5.72 12.79
C SER A 195 -6.17 6.56 12.31
N GLY A 196 -5.92 7.77 11.78
CA GLY A 196 -6.96 8.63 11.21
C GLY A 196 -7.63 8.02 9.98
N VAL A 197 -6.84 7.47 9.05
CA VAL A 197 -7.35 6.76 7.87
C VAL A 197 -8.17 5.54 8.27
N ALA A 198 -7.68 4.74 9.22
CA ALA A 198 -8.40 3.57 9.73
C ALA A 198 -9.73 3.97 10.39
N ALA A 199 -9.74 5.01 11.21
CA ALA A 199 -10.97 5.51 11.85
C ALA A 199 -12.00 6.03 10.83
N LYS A 200 -11.52 6.64 9.72
CA LYS A 200 -12.39 7.10 8.64
C LYS A 200 -13.02 5.95 7.87
N LEU A 201 -12.22 4.96 7.48
CA LEU A 201 -12.61 3.96 6.48
C LEU A 201 -13.17 2.67 7.09
N VAL A 202 -12.60 2.20 8.21
CA VAL A 202 -12.89 0.85 8.71
C VAL A 202 -14.19 0.84 9.51
N PRO A 203 -15.23 0.13 9.06
CA PRO A 203 -16.50 0.02 9.79
C PRO A 203 -16.29 -0.55 11.20
N GLY A 204 -16.82 0.14 12.22
CA GLY A 204 -16.70 -0.29 13.61
C GLY A 204 -15.26 -0.34 14.16
N GLY A 205 -14.27 0.22 13.42
CA GLY A 205 -12.87 0.25 13.82
C GLY A 205 -12.16 -1.11 13.78
N ARG A 206 -12.79 -2.15 13.24
CA ARG A 206 -12.23 -3.53 13.21
C ARG A 206 -11.78 -3.90 11.80
N SER A 207 -10.52 -4.28 11.65
CA SER A 207 -9.98 -4.81 10.39
C SER A 207 -10.54 -6.22 10.10
N LEU A 208 -10.40 -6.69 8.85
CA LEU A 208 -10.78 -8.06 8.47
C LEU A 208 -10.08 -9.10 9.34
N LEU A 209 -8.80 -8.90 9.64
CA LEU A 209 -8.04 -9.78 10.52
C LEU A 209 -8.62 -9.83 11.94
N GLN A 210 -9.01 -8.69 12.51
CA GLN A 210 -9.60 -8.62 13.85
C GLN A 210 -11.00 -9.26 13.89
N ASP A 211 -11.75 -9.22 12.79
CA ASP A 211 -13.07 -9.85 12.71
C ASP A 211 -12.98 -11.38 12.64
N THR A 212 -11.86 -11.92 12.13
CA THR A 212 -11.67 -13.37 11.94
C THR A 212 -10.78 -14.01 12.98
N ALA A 213 -10.06 -13.24 13.79
CA ALA A 213 -9.08 -13.75 14.77
C ALA A 213 -9.56 -14.87 15.70
N PRO A 214 -10.86 -14.96 16.14
CA PRO A 214 -11.29 -16.02 17.05
C PRO A 214 -11.36 -17.43 16.43
N THR A 215 -11.36 -17.54 15.11
CA THR A 215 -11.61 -18.82 14.40
C THR A 215 -10.44 -19.28 13.52
N ALA A 216 -9.33 -18.57 13.61
CA ALA A 216 -8.28 -18.68 12.60
C ALA A 216 -7.20 -19.69 12.95
N ARG A 217 -6.90 -20.63 12.02
CA ARG A 217 -5.67 -21.43 12.05
C ARG A 217 -4.49 -20.64 11.47
N PRO A 218 -3.23 -20.91 11.91
CA PRO A 218 -2.06 -20.30 11.31
C PRO A 218 -1.96 -20.65 9.82
N HIS A 219 -1.88 -19.63 8.96
CA HIS A 219 -1.60 -19.84 7.53
C HIS A 219 -0.11 -19.80 7.26
N ASP A 220 0.30 -20.57 6.23
CA ASP A 220 1.65 -20.45 5.70
C ASP A 220 1.91 -19.00 5.25
N PRO A 221 2.94 -18.34 5.80
CA PRO A 221 3.30 -16.97 5.41
C PRO A 221 3.55 -16.81 3.91
N ARG A 222 4.00 -17.86 3.22
CA ARG A 222 4.20 -17.86 1.76
C ARG A 222 2.88 -17.75 1.02
N MET A 223 1.85 -18.45 1.47
CA MET A 223 0.51 -18.34 0.89
C MET A 223 -0.09 -16.96 1.14
N GLN A 224 0.13 -16.39 2.33
CA GLN A 224 -0.32 -15.03 2.64
C GLN A 224 0.34 -14.00 1.71
N ALA A 225 1.67 -14.09 1.52
CA ALA A 225 2.42 -13.24 0.62
C ALA A 225 1.91 -13.37 -0.83
N LEU A 226 1.69 -14.60 -1.31
CA LEU A 226 1.18 -14.85 -2.66
C LEU A 226 -0.21 -14.27 -2.89
N VAL A 227 -1.13 -14.44 -1.94
CA VAL A 227 -2.48 -13.85 -2.02
C VAL A 227 -2.39 -12.33 -2.03
N TYR A 228 -1.50 -11.76 -1.22
CA TYR A 228 -1.29 -10.32 -1.13
C TYR A 228 -0.70 -9.74 -2.42
N ASP A 229 0.35 -10.34 -2.95
CA ASP A 229 0.99 -9.94 -4.19
C ASP A 229 0.02 -10.03 -5.38
N ASN A 230 -0.74 -11.13 -5.49
CA ASN A 230 -1.76 -11.29 -6.55
C ASN A 230 -2.83 -10.18 -6.48
N TYR A 231 -3.33 -9.87 -5.29
CA TYR A 231 -4.34 -8.83 -5.13
C TYR A 231 -3.86 -7.46 -5.59
N PHE A 232 -2.60 -7.13 -5.32
CA PHE A 232 -2.00 -5.85 -5.68
C PHE A 232 -1.19 -5.89 -7.00
N LEU A 233 -1.37 -6.93 -7.82
CA LEU A 233 -0.68 -7.09 -9.10
C LEU A 233 0.84 -6.93 -8.96
N THR A 234 1.44 -7.58 -7.96
CA THR A 234 2.88 -7.55 -7.71
C THR A 234 3.51 -8.84 -8.18
N LEU A 235 4.54 -8.73 -9.00
CA LEU A 235 5.36 -9.84 -9.50
C LEU A 235 6.68 -9.89 -8.74
N ARG A 236 7.20 -11.08 -8.49
CA ARG A 236 8.53 -11.27 -7.90
C ARG A 236 9.51 -11.75 -8.96
N ALA A 237 10.59 -10.98 -9.14
CA ALA A 237 11.67 -11.29 -10.08
C ALA A 237 12.99 -10.66 -9.59
N ASP A 238 14.10 -11.16 -10.08
CA ASP A 238 15.42 -10.57 -9.82
C ASP A 238 15.56 -9.27 -10.62
N VAL A 239 15.19 -8.15 -10.00
CA VAL A 239 15.28 -6.82 -10.58
C VAL A 239 16.18 -5.91 -9.72
N PRO A 240 17.04 -5.08 -10.35
CA PRO A 240 17.92 -4.19 -9.62
C PRO A 240 17.17 -3.04 -8.97
N THR A 241 17.74 -2.47 -7.91
CA THR A 241 17.18 -1.30 -7.20
C THR A 241 16.85 -0.13 -8.15
N ALA A 242 17.66 0.06 -9.21
CA ALA A 242 17.40 1.11 -10.21
C ALA A 242 16.06 0.92 -10.92
N GLU A 243 15.68 -0.31 -11.23
CA GLU A 243 14.39 -0.65 -11.83
C GLU A 243 13.23 -0.39 -10.86
N VAL A 244 13.41 -0.74 -9.57
CA VAL A 244 12.42 -0.42 -8.53
C VAL A 244 12.20 1.10 -8.43
N VAL A 245 13.28 1.88 -8.49
CA VAL A 245 13.21 3.36 -8.48
C VAL A 245 12.49 3.89 -9.72
N GLU A 246 12.72 3.31 -10.90
CA GLU A 246 12.07 3.74 -12.13
C GLU A 246 10.57 3.44 -12.10
N GLN A 247 10.17 2.26 -11.67
CA GLN A 247 8.77 1.90 -11.48
C GLN A 247 8.08 2.82 -10.44
N LEU A 248 8.79 3.19 -9.37
CA LEU A 248 8.33 4.17 -8.38
C LEU A 248 8.06 5.53 -9.05
N ARG A 249 9.01 6.04 -9.86
CA ARG A 249 8.89 7.34 -10.53
C ARG A 249 7.69 7.40 -11.48
N ARG A 250 7.49 6.36 -12.29
CA ARG A 250 6.34 6.29 -13.22
C ARG A 250 5.02 6.36 -12.47
N ARG A 251 4.87 5.58 -11.38
CA ARG A 251 3.65 5.59 -10.56
C ARG A 251 3.45 6.92 -9.85
N LEU A 252 4.51 7.57 -9.38
CA LEU A 252 4.42 8.91 -8.80
C LEU A 252 3.98 9.95 -9.83
N ALA A 253 4.39 9.83 -11.11
CA ALA A 253 3.91 10.70 -12.18
C ALA A 253 2.40 10.54 -12.38
N ALA A 254 1.88 9.31 -12.39
CA ALA A 254 0.45 9.05 -12.49
C ALA A 254 -0.33 9.58 -11.29
N VAL A 255 0.18 9.40 -10.06
CA VAL A 255 -0.42 9.97 -8.84
C VAL A 255 -0.45 11.50 -8.88
N ARG A 256 0.61 12.14 -9.35
CA ARG A 256 0.66 13.60 -9.50
C ARG A 256 -0.40 14.09 -10.50
N LEU A 257 -0.53 13.41 -11.63
CA LEU A 257 -1.55 13.73 -12.63
C LEU A 257 -2.96 13.58 -12.04
N ASP A 258 -3.24 12.44 -11.41
CA ASP A 258 -4.52 12.20 -10.74
C ASP A 258 -4.85 13.31 -9.73
N VAL A 259 -3.94 13.62 -8.82
CA VAL A 259 -4.19 14.65 -7.79
C VAL A 259 -4.35 16.03 -8.41
N SER A 260 -3.65 16.32 -9.52
CA SER A 260 -3.80 17.61 -10.22
C SER A 260 -5.15 17.77 -10.91
N VAL A 261 -5.68 16.69 -11.47
CA VAL A 261 -6.96 16.66 -12.21
C VAL A 261 -8.14 16.52 -11.26
N ASN A 262 -8.11 15.52 -10.40
CA ASN A 262 -9.25 15.13 -9.56
C ASN A 262 -9.21 15.72 -8.14
N GLY A 263 -8.05 16.26 -7.70
CA GLY A 263 -7.82 16.61 -6.31
C GLY A 263 -7.61 15.38 -5.43
N LEU A 264 -7.14 15.58 -4.19
CA LEU A 264 -6.93 14.47 -3.25
C LEU A 264 -8.27 13.91 -2.73
N TYR A 265 -9.24 14.77 -2.50
CA TYR A 265 -10.58 14.42 -2.01
C TYR A 265 -11.65 14.90 -3.00
N PRO A 266 -11.84 14.20 -4.14
CA PRO A 266 -12.90 14.55 -5.06
C PRO A 266 -14.27 14.31 -4.42
N GLY A 267 -15.16 15.28 -4.50
CA GLY A 267 -16.51 15.18 -3.95
C GLY A 267 -16.70 15.63 -2.49
N LEU A 268 -15.65 16.19 -1.85
CA LEU A 268 -15.76 16.91 -0.57
C LEU A 268 -15.94 18.40 -0.77
#